data_ed6c591c967d5f9e859f26eedb39f1f7
#
_entry.id   ed6c591c967d5f9e859f26eedb39f1f7
#
_cell.length_a   1.000
_cell.length_b   1.000
_cell.length_c   1.000
_cell.angle_alpha   90.00
_cell.angle_beta   90.00
_cell.angle_gamma   90.00
#
_symmetry.space_group_name_H-M   'P 1'
#
loop_
_entity.id
_entity.type
_entity.pdbx_description
1 polymer ?
#
loop_
_entity_poly.entity_id
_entity_poly.type
_entity_poly.pdbx_seq_one_letter_code
_entity_poly.pdbx_strand_id
1 'polypeptide(L)'
;MEYYFTAEKLAVGYDNRPLIENIDFSLKRGEILTLIGPNGAGKSTILKSIARQLSLVSGTIYLDKSDVVTMNGNEFAKKMAVVLTDKLKTELMTCYDVVATGRYPYTGRFGVLSDEDKKAVDEAMKLVNVSQIKDKDFTKISDGQRQRVMLSRAICQQPEIIVLDEPTSYLDIKYKLEFLSILQRLKRQKNLTVIMSLHELDMAKRVSDHILCIDGRYVDRYGTPEEVFTDQYVSGLFGITAGSFDETGEDLELEKPDGRARIFVIAGGGLGRKSFRSLQRKGIPFATGIIYENDLDYPAAKALSAEIVSARSFEPVDDALIERAKELIDACEGVICDRTEFGTYEQFNSRLYEYAVSTGKL
;
A
#
# COMPACT_ATOMS: atom_id res chain seq x y z
N MET A 1 -2.95 28.16 4.18
CA MET A 1 -2.54 27.11 5.16
C MET A 1 -1.05 26.93 4.99
N GLU A 2 -0.31 26.82 6.09
CA GLU A 2 1.14 26.82 6.03
C GLU A 2 1.64 25.36 6.02
N TYR A 3 2.50 25.02 5.04
CA TYR A 3 3.14 23.72 4.97
C TYR A 3 4.26 23.64 6.01
N TYR A 4 4.44 22.45 6.58
CA TYR A 4 5.45 22.15 7.58
C TYR A 4 6.72 21.57 6.99
N PHE A 5 6.56 20.71 5.98
CA PHE A 5 7.66 20.14 5.21
C PHE A 5 7.45 20.46 3.73
N THR A 6 8.46 20.98 3.07
CA THR A 6 8.41 21.30 1.63
C THR A 6 9.69 20.85 0.96
N ALA A 7 9.55 20.15 -0.14
CA ALA A 7 10.60 19.78 -1.07
C ALA A 7 10.42 20.60 -2.34
N GLU A 8 11.42 21.37 -2.75
CA GLU A 8 11.36 22.23 -3.91
C GLU A 8 12.46 21.91 -4.91
N LYS A 9 12.03 21.50 -6.12
CA LYS A 9 12.90 21.19 -7.25
C LYS A 9 14.08 20.30 -6.88
N LEU A 10 13.82 19.27 -6.03
CA LEU A 10 14.88 18.39 -5.59
C LEU A 10 15.40 17.54 -6.75
N ALA A 11 16.72 17.42 -6.82
CA ALA A 11 17.39 16.35 -7.51
C ALA A 11 18.17 15.50 -6.51
N VAL A 12 17.96 14.20 -6.54
CA VAL A 12 18.60 13.23 -5.65
C VAL A 12 19.36 12.19 -6.45
N GLY A 13 20.46 11.71 -5.89
CA GLY A 13 21.31 10.74 -6.60
C GLY A 13 22.62 10.47 -5.88
N TYR A 14 23.62 9.99 -6.60
CA TYR A 14 24.93 9.63 -6.08
C TYR A 14 26.02 10.35 -6.85
N ASP A 15 27.14 10.70 -6.18
CA ASP A 15 28.32 11.31 -6.78
C ASP A 15 27.99 12.55 -7.65
N ASN A 16 27.07 13.41 -7.16
CA ASN A 16 26.55 14.58 -7.87
C ASN A 16 25.88 14.25 -9.23
N ARG A 17 25.49 13.01 -9.46
CA ARG A 17 24.72 12.60 -10.64
C ARG A 17 23.28 12.38 -10.22
N PRO A 18 22.33 13.08 -10.82
CA PRO A 18 20.93 12.92 -10.47
C PRO A 18 20.42 11.55 -10.93
N LEU A 19 19.69 10.87 -10.04
CA LEU A 19 18.90 9.69 -10.33
C LEU A 19 17.46 10.10 -10.63
N ILE A 20 16.93 11.00 -9.81
CA ILE A 20 15.58 11.55 -9.93
C ILE A 20 15.68 13.07 -9.80
N GLU A 21 14.98 13.78 -10.67
CA GLU A 21 14.97 15.24 -10.73
C GLU A 21 13.55 15.79 -10.61
N ASN A 22 13.45 17.09 -10.36
CA ASN A 22 12.19 17.82 -10.30
C ASN A 22 11.18 17.24 -9.27
N ILE A 23 11.66 16.92 -8.08
CA ILE A 23 10.83 16.42 -7.01
C ILE A 23 10.26 17.63 -6.26
N ASP A 24 8.94 17.78 -6.34
CA ASP A 24 8.19 18.85 -5.65
C ASP A 24 7.03 18.24 -4.86
N PHE A 25 7.00 18.49 -3.56
CA PHE A 25 5.85 18.15 -2.71
C PHE A 25 5.86 18.93 -1.41
N SER A 26 4.70 19.01 -0.76
CA SER A 26 4.56 19.72 0.50
C SER A 26 3.60 18.99 1.45
N LEU A 27 3.92 18.99 2.74
CA LEU A 27 3.13 18.35 3.79
C LEU A 27 2.80 19.32 4.90
N LYS A 28 1.62 19.21 5.47
CA LYS A 28 1.26 19.80 6.74
C LYS A 28 1.72 18.94 7.90
N ARG A 29 1.73 19.52 9.09
CA ARG A 29 1.96 18.72 10.31
C ARG A 29 0.90 17.64 10.45
N GLY A 30 1.32 16.45 10.82
CA GLY A 30 0.44 15.32 11.03
C GLY A 30 -0.10 14.67 9.75
N GLU A 31 0.51 14.94 8.60
CA GLU A 31 0.18 14.21 7.35
C GLU A 31 1.15 13.05 7.12
N ILE A 32 0.65 12.04 6.42
CA ILE A 32 1.40 10.85 5.98
C ILE A 32 1.58 10.93 4.47
N LEU A 33 2.83 10.98 4.03
CA LEU A 33 3.24 10.81 2.64
C LEU A 33 3.78 9.39 2.43
N THR A 34 3.27 8.70 1.43
CA THR A 34 3.82 7.42 1.00
C THR A 34 4.39 7.49 -0.40
N LEU A 35 5.62 7.05 -0.54
CA LEU A 35 6.30 6.88 -1.82
C LEU A 35 5.99 5.50 -2.38
N ILE A 36 5.47 5.43 -3.61
CA ILE A 36 5.22 4.18 -4.33
C ILE A 36 5.93 4.19 -5.68
N GLY A 37 6.15 3.02 -6.24
CA GLY A 37 6.80 2.83 -7.54
C GLY A 37 7.58 1.51 -7.60
N PRO A 38 8.05 1.10 -8.79
CA PRO A 38 8.78 -0.14 -8.98
C PRO A 38 10.03 -0.27 -8.09
N ASN A 39 10.51 -1.51 -7.95
CA ASN A 39 11.77 -1.75 -7.26
C ASN A 39 12.91 -1.08 -8.04
N GLY A 40 13.80 -0.41 -7.32
CA GLY A 40 14.89 0.35 -7.94
C GLY A 40 14.50 1.74 -8.47
N ALA A 41 13.22 2.15 -8.35
CA ALA A 41 12.77 3.48 -8.79
C ALA A 41 13.38 4.66 -8.03
N GLY A 42 14.15 4.41 -6.94
CA GLY A 42 14.84 5.46 -6.21
C GLY A 42 14.12 5.97 -4.95
N LYS A 43 13.06 5.28 -4.49
CA LYS A 43 12.32 5.63 -3.25
C LYS A 43 13.26 5.82 -2.05
N SER A 44 14.12 4.82 -1.79
CA SER A 44 15.10 4.89 -0.70
C SER A 44 16.13 6.00 -0.88
N THR A 45 16.48 6.35 -2.14
CA THR A 45 17.38 7.48 -2.43
C THR A 45 16.74 8.80 -2.04
N ILE A 46 15.47 9.00 -2.36
CA ILE A 46 14.71 10.19 -1.91
C ILE A 46 14.66 10.24 -0.39
N LEU A 47 14.29 9.13 0.28
CA LEU A 47 14.19 9.08 1.74
C LEU A 47 15.55 9.35 2.42
N LYS A 48 16.64 8.76 1.91
CA LYS A 48 18.01 9.00 2.41
C LYS A 48 18.45 10.46 2.22
N SER A 49 18.06 11.08 1.11
CA SER A 49 18.35 12.51 0.86
C SER A 49 17.54 13.42 1.79
N ILE A 50 16.25 13.14 2.00
CA ILE A 50 15.41 13.85 3.00
C ILE A 50 16.01 13.72 4.40
N ALA A 51 16.51 12.54 4.74
CA ALA A 51 17.14 12.24 6.04
C ALA A 51 18.58 12.78 6.18
N ARG A 52 19.09 13.54 5.21
CA ARG A 52 20.48 14.05 5.16
C ARG A 52 21.56 12.95 5.21
N GLN A 53 21.22 11.71 4.85
CA GLN A 53 22.21 10.63 4.71
C GLN A 53 22.89 10.64 3.34
N LEU A 54 22.20 11.22 2.34
CA LEU A 54 22.75 11.54 1.04
C LEU A 54 22.63 13.03 0.79
N SER A 55 23.67 13.62 0.21
CA SER A 55 23.64 15.03 -0.18
C SER A 55 22.66 15.20 -1.33
N LEU A 56 21.93 16.33 -1.33
CA LEU A 56 21.13 16.72 -2.49
C LEU A 56 22.05 17.04 -3.66
N VAL A 57 21.64 16.67 -4.87
CA VAL A 57 22.30 17.11 -6.10
C VAL A 57 21.90 18.55 -6.40
N SER A 58 20.63 18.90 -6.23
CA SER A 58 20.11 20.27 -6.30
C SER A 58 18.75 20.38 -5.59
N GLY A 59 18.22 21.60 -5.54
CA GLY A 59 16.95 21.90 -4.88
C GLY A 59 17.10 22.14 -3.37
N THR A 60 15.98 22.33 -2.68
CA THR A 60 15.97 22.68 -1.25
C THR A 60 14.87 21.93 -0.52
N ILE A 61 15.15 21.54 0.72
CA ILE A 61 14.15 21.01 1.65
C ILE A 61 13.97 22.00 2.78
N TYR A 62 12.73 22.38 3.02
CA TYR A 62 12.35 23.22 4.15
C TYR A 62 11.62 22.42 5.23
N LEU A 63 12.01 22.63 6.47
CA LEU A 63 11.32 22.13 7.64
C LEU A 63 10.97 23.35 8.50
N ASP A 64 9.66 23.61 8.65
CA ASP A 64 9.18 24.79 9.39
C ASP A 64 9.88 26.08 8.92
N LYS A 65 9.91 26.33 7.60
CA LYS A 65 10.57 27.47 6.91
C LYS A 65 12.10 27.51 6.99
N SER A 66 12.73 26.60 7.69
CA SER A 66 14.19 26.52 7.79
C SER A 66 14.73 25.53 6.75
N ASP A 67 15.76 25.94 6.01
CA ASP A 67 16.44 25.03 5.10
C ASP A 67 17.12 23.92 5.90
N VAL A 68 16.72 22.68 5.60
CA VAL A 68 17.22 21.49 6.29
C VAL A 68 18.74 21.37 6.19
N VAL A 69 19.36 21.76 5.06
CA VAL A 69 20.81 21.64 4.85
C VAL A 69 21.60 22.55 5.80
N THR A 70 21.06 23.74 6.09
CA THR A 70 21.72 24.74 6.98
C THR A 70 21.47 24.49 8.46
N MET A 71 20.51 23.63 8.79
CA MET A 71 20.13 23.33 10.16
C MET A 71 21.25 22.62 10.92
N ASN A 72 21.46 22.99 12.19
CA ASN A 72 22.41 22.29 13.05
C ASN A 72 22.05 20.80 13.16
N GLY A 73 23.04 19.90 13.10
CA GLY A 73 22.82 18.44 13.11
C GLY A 73 22.04 17.94 14.32
N ASN A 74 22.29 18.51 15.51
CA ASN A 74 21.56 18.13 16.72
C ASN A 74 20.11 18.64 16.72
N GLU A 75 19.87 19.85 16.20
CA GLU A 75 18.52 20.38 16.02
C GLU A 75 17.73 19.55 15.01
N PHE A 76 18.33 19.24 13.87
CA PHE A 76 17.73 18.36 12.87
C PHE A 76 17.39 16.98 13.46
N ALA A 77 18.33 16.38 14.22
CA ALA A 77 18.13 15.10 14.87
C ALA A 77 17.03 15.11 15.95
N LYS A 78 16.70 16.25 16.56
CA LYS A 78 15.54 16.37 17.46
C LYS A 78 14.22 16.43 16.72
N LYS A 79 14.22 16.97 15.50
CA LYS A 79 13.00 17.13 14.69
C LYS A 79 12.68 15.93 13.81
N MET A 80 13.69 15.22 13.34
CA MET A 80 13.51 14.12 12.39
C MET A 80 14.16 12.82 12.89
N ALA A 81 13.35 11.76 12.98
CA ALA A 81 13.83 10.40 13.22
C ALA A 81 13.76 9.57 11.93
N VAL A 82 14.66 8.59 11.82
CA VAL A 82 14.81 7.79 10.60
C VAL A 82 14.90 6.31 10.94
N VAL A 83 14.13 5.50 10.22
CA VAL A 83 14.22 4.04 10.23
C VAL A 83 14.38 3.57 8.79
N LEU A 84 15.58 3.13 8.44
CA LEU A 84 15.90 2.60 7.13
C LEU A 84 16.01 1.08 7.16
N THR A 85 15.96 0.48 5.99
CA THR A 85 16.06 -0.98 5.78
C THR A 85 17.41 -1.57 6.15
N ASP A 86 18.45 -0.75 6.31
CA ASP A 86 19.78 -1.21 6.66
C ASP A 86 19.76 -1.90 8.04
N LYS A 87 20.22 -3.16 8.10
CA LYS A 87 20.26 -3.92 9.35
C LYS A 87 21.28 -3.30 10.30
N LEU A 88 20.79 -2.84 11.44
CA LEU A 88 21.64 -2.38 12.52
C LEU A 88 22.49 -3.56 13.00
N LYS A 89 23.80 -3.51 12.80
CA LYS A 89 24.73 -4.47 13.37
C LYS A 89 25.02 -4.04 14.81
N THR A 90 24.32 -4.63 15.76
CA THR A 90 24.54 -4.40 17.19
C THR A 90 25.08 -5.68 17.80
N GLU A 91 26.18 -5.59 18.51
CA GLU A 91 26.67 -6.68 19.33
C GLU A 91 26.38 -6.34 20.80
N LEU A 92 25.86 -7.32 21.56
CA LEU A 92 25.64 -7.23 23.00
C LEU A 92 24.64 -6.15 23.48
N MET A 93 23.76 -5.63 22.60
CA MET A 93 22.74 -4.67 23.00
C MET A 93 21.40 -5.35 23.28
N THR A 94 20.78 -4.96 24.39
CA THR A 94 19.37 -5.31 24.65
C THR A 94 18.43 -4.49 23.79
N CYS A 95 17.16 -4.90 23.69
CA CYS A 95 16.14 -4.09 23.02
C CYS A 95 16.00 -2.70 23.68
N TYR A 96 16.15 -2.63 25.00
CA TYR A 96 16.15 -1.37 25.72
C TYR A 96 17.31 -0.46 25.29
N ASP A 97 18.53 -1.01 25.21
CA ASP A 97 19.71 -0.25 24.79
C ASP A 97 19.54 0.33 23.38
N VAL A 98 18.99 -0.47 22.45
CA VAL A 98 18.71 -0.01 21.09
C VAL A 98 17.71 1.15 21.10
N VAL A 99 16.62 1.06 21.87
CA VAL A 99 15.63 2.15 21.96
C VAL A 99 16.26 3.38 22.60
N ALA A 100 17.07 3.21 23.64
CA ALA A 100 17.75 4.27 24.34
C ALA A 100 18.70 5.10 23.46
N THR A 101 19.25 4.50 22.38
CA THR A 101 20.03 5.27 21.38
C THR A 101 19.22 6.39 20.73
N GLY A 102 17.87 6.30 20.70
CA GLY A 102 17.01 7.39 20.24
C GLY A 102 17.12 8.66 21.05
N ARG A 103 17.68 8.60 22.26
CA ARG A 103 17.90 9.78 23.12
C ARG A 103 19.22 10.52 22.87
N TYR A 104 20.09 10.02 21.97
CA TYR A 104 21.38 10.69 21.67
C TYR A 104 21.27 12.21 21.43
N PRO A 105 20.26 12.75 20.74
CA PRO A 105 20.14 14.19 20.56
C PRO A 105 19.92 14.98 21.85
N TYR A 106 19.55 14.31 22.94
CA TYR A 106 19.25 14.91 24.26
C TYR A 106 20.32 14.63 25.30
N THR A 107 21.10 13.54 25.12
CA THR A 107 22.19 13.20 26.04
C THR A 107 23.39 14.10 25.79
N GLY A 108 24.08 14.45 26.83
CA GLY A 108 25.34 15.19 26.71
C GLY A 108 26.47 14.35 26.12
N ARG A 109 27.69 14.90 26.16
CA ARG A 109 28.90 14.30 25.56
C ARG A 109 29.21 12.87 26.02
N PHE A 110 28.73 12.51 27.22
CA PHE A 110 28.95 11.19 27.82
C PHE A 110 27.83 10.16 27.55
N GLY A 111 26.77 10.56 26.85
CA GLY A 111 25.64 9.67 26.51
C GLY A 111 24.84 9.15 27.73
N VAL A 112 24.97 9.81 28.91
CA VAL A 112 24.27 9.37 30.12
C VAL A 112 22.80 9.78 30.05
N LEU A 113 21.91 8.79 30.23
CA LEU A 113 20.46 9.00 30.23
C LEU A 113 20.01 9.66 31.54
N SER A 114 19.27 10.76 31.43
CA SER A 114 18.52 11.36 32.54
C SER A 114 17.31 10.48 32.90
N ASP A 115 16.65 10.76 34.00
CA ASP A 115 15.42 10.07 34.38
C ASP A 115 14.27 10.40 33.41
N GLU A 116 14.28 11.56 32.77
CA GLU A 116 13.35 11.92 31.69
C GLU A 116 13.60 11.08 30.45
N ASP A 117 14.87 10.85 30.10
CA ASP A 117 15.23 9.98 28.98
C ASP A 117 14.79 8.53 29.20
N LYS A 118 15.00 7.99 30.40
CA LYS A 118 14.54 6.64 30.76
C LYS A 118 13.01 6.53 30.66
N LYS A 119 12.26 7.53 31.13
CA LYS A 119 10.81 7.58 30.97
C LYS A 119 10.40 7.59 29.48
N ALA A 120 11.07 8.39 28.65
CA ALA A 120 10.81 8.45 27.22
C ALA A 120 11.06 7.08 26.53
N VAL A 121 12.12 6.34 26.95
CA VAL A 121 12.38 4.96 26.48
C VAL A 121 11.24 4.04 26.86
N ASP A 122 10.84 4.00 28.14
CA ASP A 122 9.77 3.11 28.61
C ASP A 122 8.42 3.42 27.96
N GLU A 123 8.08 4.70 27.78
CA GLU A 123 6.88 5.13 27.09
C GLU A 123 6.88 4.71 25.61
N ALA A 124 8.00 4.91 24.92
CA ALA A 124 8.14 4.52 23.53
C ALA A 124 8.00 2.98 23.35
N MET A 125 8.63 2.20 24.24
CA MET A 125 8.52 0.74 24.22
C MET A 125 7.10 0.26 24.51
N LYS A 126 6.37 0.93 25.41
CA LYS A 126 4.98 0.66 25.74
C LYS A 126 4.05 0.97 24.54
N LEU A 127 4.28 2.08 23.85
CA LEU A 127 3.46 2.50 22.70
C LEU A 127 3.44 1.48 21.57
N VAL A 128 4.54 0.74 21.35
CA VAL A 128 4.65 -0.26 20.29
C VAL A 128 4.61 -1.69 20.80
N ASN A 129 4.20 -1.90 22.07
CA ASN A 129 4.05 -3.21 22.69
C ASN A 129 5.33 -4.08 22.64
N VAL A 130 6.48 -3.51 23.03
CA VAL A 130 7.76 -4.26 23.14
C VAL A 130 8.39 -4.25 24.53
N SER A 131 7.70 -3.71 25.54
CA SER A 131 8.21 -3.66 26.92
C SER A 131 8.58 -5.02 27.50
N GLN A 132 7.85 -6.09 27.12
CA GLN A 132 8.07 -7.46 27.60
C GLN A 132 9.36 -8.10 27.05
N ILE A 133 9.98 -7.49 26.06
CA ILE A 133 11.25 -7.97 25.45
C ILE A 133 12.41 -7.01 25.71
N LYS A 134 12.26 -6.02 26.60
CA LYS A 134 13.23 -4.96 26.81
C LYS A 134 14.64 -5.47 27.12
N ASP A 135 14.74 -6.54 27.91
CA ASP A 135 16.01 -7.13 28.36
C ASP A 135 16.55 -8.21 27.40
N LYS A 136 15.83 -8.53 26.31
CA LYS A 136 16.29 -9.50 25.34
C LYS A 136 17.37 -8.90 24.44
N ASP A 137 18.31 -9.76 24.06
CA ASP A 137 19.30 -9.48 23.02
C ASP A 137 18.59 -9.12 21.70
N PHE A 138 18.87 -7.93 21.17
CA PHE A 138 18.25 -7.42 19.94
C PHE A 138 18.50 -8.30 18.73
N THR A 139 19.62 -9.04 18.71
CA THR A 139 19.94 -9.96 17.60
C THR A 139 19.11 -11.26 17.64
N LYS A 140 18.51 -11.60 18.79
CA LYS A 140 17.79 -12.86 19.04
C LYS A 140 16.27 -12.73 19.05
N ILE A 141 15.73 -11.63 18.56
CA ILE A 141 14.29 -11.42 18.44
C ILE A 141 13.82 -11.61 16.98
N SER A 142 12.51 -11.84 16.78
CA SER A 142 11.93 -11.97 15.44
C SER A 142 12.02 -10.66 14.65
N ASP A 143 11.94 -10.74 13.31
CA ASP A 143 12.00 -9.55 12.47
C ASP A 143 10.85 -8.56 12.76
N GLY A 144 9.64 -9.06 13.05
CA GLY A 144 8.53 -8.21 13.48
C GLY A 144 8.75 -7.53 14.83
N GLN A 145 9.41 -8.21 15.78
CA GLN A 145 9.83 -7.60 17.04
C GLN A 145 10.93 -6.56 16.80
N ARG A 146 11.88 -6.87 15.94
CA ARG A 146 12.97 -5.96 15.56
C ARG A 146 12.43 -4.67 14.96
N GLN A 147 11.50 -4.77 14.03
CA GLN A 147 10.89 -3.60 13.39
C GLN A 147 10.16 -2.70 14.41
N ARG A 148 9.43 -3.30 15.35
CA ARG A 148 8.78 -2.54 16.44
C ARG A 148 9.78 -1.90 17.40
N VAL A 149 10.89 -2.56 17.71
CA VAL A 149 11.97 -1.97 18.52
C VAL A 149 12.61 -0.78 17.78
N MET A 150 12.83 -0.90 16.47
CA MET A 150 13.34 0.21 15.65
C MET A 150 12.36 1.39 15.58
N LEU A 151 11.05 1.11 15.45
CA LEU A 151 10.03 2.14 15.55
C LEU A 151 10.01 2.78 16.94
N SER A 152 10.15 1.98 18.01
CA SER A 152 10.26 2.49 19.39
C SER A 152 11.44 3.44 19.55
N ARG A 153 12.61 3.10 18.99
CA ARG A 153 13.79 3.95 18.96
C ARG A 153 13.48 5.29 18.28
N ALA A 154 12.81 5.27 17.14
CA ALA A 154 12.43 6.50 16.43
C ALA A 154 11.44 7.34 17.23
N ILE A 155 10.43 6.73 17.86
CA ILE A 155 9.44 7.42 18.72
C ILE A 155 10.09 7.98 19.99
N CYS A 156 11.06 7.25 20.57
CA CYS A 156 11.80 7.66 21.77
C CYS A 156 12.57 8.97 21.55
N GLN A 157 12.97 9.25 20.33
CA GLN A 157 13.58 10.51 19.93
C GLN A 157 12.61 11.70 20.01
N GLN A 158 11.30 11.45 20.16
CA GLN A 158 10.22 12.46 20.19
C GLN A 158 10.25 13.42 18.98
N PRO A 159 10.33 12.88 17.76
CA PRO A 159 10.49 13.70 16.57
C PRO A 159 9.16 14.35 16.15
N GLU A 160 9.26 15.35 15.30
CA GLU A 160 8.11 15.96 14.62
C GLU A 160 7.83 15.27 13.27
N ILE A 161 8.89 14.66 12.68
CA ILE A 161 8.80 13.85 11.44
C ILE A 161 9.49 12.50 11.66
N ILE A 162 8.88 11.44 11.16
CA ILE A 162 9.54 10.12 11.01
C ILE A 162 9.65 9.77 9.53
N VAL A 163 10.87 9.41 9.11
CA VAL A 163 11.15 8.86 7.78
C VAL A 163 11.33 7.34 7.90
N LEU A 164 10.57 6.57 7.12
CA LEU A 164 10.55 5.10 7.18
C LEU A 164 10.76 4.52 5.78
N ASP A 165 11.78 3.68 5.62
CA ASP A 165 12.01 2.98 4.37
C ASP A 165 11.54 1.53 4.47
N GLU A 166 10.49 1.19 3.73
CA GLU A 166 9.84 -0.13 3.70
C GLU A 166 9.54 -0.72 5.09
N PRO A 167 8.86 0.01 5.97
CA PRO A 167 8.72 -0.40 7.37
C PRO A 167 7.86 -1.65 7.59
N THR A 168 7.12 -2.09 6.58
CA THR A 168 6.27 -3.28 6.63
C THR A 168 6.89 -4.51 5.99
N SER A 169 8.06 -4.37 5.37
CA SER A 169 8.79 -5.49 4.77
C SER A 169 9.10 -6.57 5.82
N TYR A 170 8.93 -7.84 5.44
CA TYR A 170 9.13 -9.01 6.29
C TYR A 170 8.17 -9.15 7.49
N LEU A 171 7.12 -8.31 7.58
CA LEU A 171 6.07 -8.46 8.58
C LEU A 171 4.92 -9.33 8.04
N ASP A 172 4.36 -10.19 8.88
CA ASP A 172 3.08 -10.81 8.58
C ASP A 172 1.94 -9.77 8.66
N ILE A 173 0.79 -10.11 8.11
CA ILE A 173 -0.37 -9.19 7.98
C ILE A 173 -0.81 -8.60 9.33
N LYS A 174 -0.75 -9.39 10.42
CA LYS A 174 -1.09 -8.93 11.76
C LYS A 174 -0.18 -7.78 12.20
N TYR A 175 1.13 -7.98 12.07
CA TYR A 175 2.11 -6.97 12.50
C TYR A 175 2.17 -5.75 11.57
N LYS A 176 1.88 -5.91 10.27
CA LYS A 176 1.68 -4.79 9.35
C LYS A 176 0.53 -3.88 9.81
N LEU A 177 -0.63 -4.47 10.11
CA LEU A 177 -1.79 -3.73 10.59
C LEU A 177 -1.53 -3.05 11.94
N GLU A 178 -0.89 -3.75 12.89
CA GLU A 178 -0.48 -3.16 14.17
C GLU A 178 0.46 -1.96 13.98
N PHE A 179 1.47 -2.10 13.12
CA PHE A 179 2.44 -1.04 12.81
C PHE A 179 1.76 0.20 12.23
N LEU A 180 0.96 0.04 11.20
CA LEU A 180 0.24 1.15 10.56
C LEU A 180 -0.77 1.80 11.52
N SER A 181 -1.45 1.01 12.36
CA SER A 181 -2.34 1.54 13.41
C SER A 181 -1.60 2.38 14.44
N ILE A 182 -0.37 2.01 14.79
CA ILE A 182 0.48 2.81 15.69
C ILE A 182 0.83 4.15 15.02
N LEU A 183 1.24 4.16 13.75
CA LEU A 183 1.53 5.39 13.01
C LEU A 183 0.31 6.31 12.94
N GLN A 184 -0.86 5.78 12.60
CA GLN A 184 -2.12 6.53 12.58
C GLN A 184 -2.48 7.13 13.94
N ARG A 185 -2.26 6.38 15.03
CA ARG A 185 -2.46 6.87 16.38
C ARG A 185 -1.50 8.01 16.74
N LEU A 186 -0.22 7.86 16.41
CA LEU A 186 0.79 8.91 16.64
C LEU A 186 0.51 10.16 15.81
N LYS A 187 0.12 10.01 14.57
CA LYS A 187 -0.36 11.10 13.71
C LYS A 187 -1.45 11.91 14.42
N ARG A 188 -2.50 11.23 14.91
CA ARG A 188 -3.66 11.88 15.53
C ARG A 188 -3.36 12.48 16.90
N GLN A 189 -2.58 11.77 17.73
CA GLN A 189 -2.36 12.16 19.13
C GLN A 189 -1.19 13.12 19.33
N LYS A 190 -0.14 12.97 18.49
CA LYS A 190 1.10 13.74 18.61
C LYS A 190 1.37 14.67 17.43
N ASN A 191 0.42 14.74 16.48
CA ASN A 191 0.57 15.52 15.25
C ASN A 191 1.86 15.16 14.48
N LEU A 192 2.23 13.87 14.53
CA LEU A 192 3.43 13.34 13.91
C LEU A 192 3.28 13.28 12.41
N THR A 193 4.21 13.91 11.69
CA THR A 193 4.31 13.78 10.21
C THR A 193 5.11 12.53 9.87
N VAL A 194 4.67 11.80 8.84
CA VAL A 194 5.33 10.56 8.41
C VAL A 194 5.63 10.63 6.92
N ILE A 195 6.86 10.29 6.54
CA ILE A 195 7.27 10.12 5.14
C ILE A 195 7.78 8.69 5.02
N MET A 196 7.16 7.87 4.19
CA MET A 196 7.55 6.45 4.10
C MET A 196 7.48 5.91 2.68
N SER A 197 8.18 4.80 2.43
CA SER A 197 7.97 3.98 1.25
C SER A 197 7.17 2.73 1.61
N LEU A 198 6.25 2.31 0.75
CA LEU A 198 5.53 1.05 0.87
C LEU A 198 5.51 0.32 -0.47
N HIS A 199 5.48 -1.01 -0.40
CA HIS A 199 5.25 -1.88 -1.56
C HIS A 199 3.79 -2.30 -1.70
N GLU A 200 3.08 -2.40 -0.58
CA GLU A 200 1.68 -2.80 -0.53
C GLU A 200 0.77 -1.61 -0.87
N LEU A 201 0.23 -1.63 -2.09
CA LEU A 201 -0.59 -0.53 -2.63
C LEU A 201 -1.88 -0.32 -1.86
N ASP A 202 -2.52 -1.41 -1.43
CA ASP A 202 -3.72 -1.40 -0.60
C ASP A 202 -3.48 -0.70 0.75
N MET A 203 -2.32 -0.95 1.35
CA MET A 203 -1.92 -0.30 2.61
C MET A 203 -1.57 1.17 2.37
N ALA A 204 -0.85 1.49 1.29
CA ALA A 204 -0.53 2.86 0.92
C ALA A 204 -1.81 3.70 0.74
N LYS A 205 -2.79 3.18 0.01
CA LYS A 205 -4.09 3.83 -0.20
C LYS A 205 -4.83 4.12 1.10
N ARG A 206 -4.79 3.18 2.07
CA ARG A 206 -5.54 3.27 3.34
C ARG A 206 -4.90 4.16 4.39
N VAL A 207 -3.58 4.31 4.37
CA VAL A 207 -2.86 4.98 5.47
C VAL A 207 -2.44 6.41 5.14
N SER A 208 -2.29 6.74 3.86
CA SER A 208 -1.69 7.98 3.40
C SER A 208 -2.69 9.13 3.26
N ASP A 209 -2.23 10.33 3.51
CA ASP A 209 -2.93 11.56 3.09
C ASP A 209 -2.49 11.96 1.68
N HIS A 210 -1.21 11.69 1.35
CA HIS A 210 -0.64 11.94 0.05
C HIS A 210 0.22 10.77 -0.42
N ILE A 211 0.28 10.60 -1.73
CA ILE A 211 1.09 9.60 -2.40
C ILE A 211 2.00 10.28 -3.42
N LEU A 212 3.26 9.87 -3.45
CA LEU A 212 4.25 10.28 -4.42
C LEU A 212 4.64 9.07 -5.27
N CYS A 213 4.30 9.12 -6.56
CA CYS A 213 4.56 8.06 -7.53
C CYS A 213 5.89 8.32 -8.24
N ILE A 214 6.76 7.32 -8.24
CA ILE A 214 8.11 7.43 -8.79
C ILE A 214 8.30 6.38 -9.89
N ASP A 215 8.64 6.84 -11.09
CA ASP A 215 8.87 6.01 -12.28
C ASP A 215 10.38 5.79 -12.56
N GLY A 216 11.23 5.84 -11.54
CA GLY A 216 12.65 5.57 -11.67
C GLY A 216 13.52 6.70 -12.22
N ARG A 217 12.95 7.75 -12.82
CA ARG A 217 13.65 8.93 -13.32
C ARG A 217 13.06 10.24 -12.86
N TYR A 218 11.78 10.26 -12.59
CA TYR A 218 11.02 11.46 -12.21
C TYR A 218 9.87 11.09 -11.29
N VAL A 219 9.31 12.10 -10.65
CA VAL A 219 8.03 12.00 -9.97
C VAL A 219 6.94 12.10 -11.02
N ASP A 220 6.21 11.02 -11.22
CA ASP A 220 5.16 10.94 -12.24
C ASP A 220 3.87 11.58 -11.74
N ARG A 221 3.52 11.35 -10.47
CA ARG A 221 2.30 11.90 -9.88
C ARG A 221 2.47 12.16 -8.38
N TYR A 222 1.84 13.24 -7.92
CA TYR A 222 1.69 13.56 -6.50
C TYR A 222 0.26 14.01 -6.23
N GLY A 223 -0.41 13.45 -5.22
CA GLY A 223 -1.80 13.78 -4.88
C GLY A 223 -2.33 12.93 -3.74
N THR A 224 -3.63 13.07 -3.48
CA THR A 224 -4.34 12.19 -2.53
C THR A 224 -4.45 10.76 -3.09
N PRO A 225 -4.72 9.75 -2.26
CA PRO A 225 -4.95 8.40 -2.75
C PRO A 225 -6.02 8.34 -3.86
N GLU A 226 -7.11 9.09 -3.74
CA GLU A 226 -8.21 9.14 -4.69
C GLU A 226 -7.80 9.74 -6.04
N GLU A 227 -6.86 10.70 -6.02
CA GLU A 227 -6.32 11.32 -7.24
C GLU A 227 -5.28 10.42 -7.93
N VAL A 228 -4.57 9.60 -7.16
CA VAL A 228 -3.51 8.73 -7.67
C VAL A 228 -4.05 7.39 -8.15
N PHE A 229 -4.86 6.71 -7.35
CA PHE A 229 -5.40 5.39 -7.70
C PHE A 229 -6.60 5.52 -8.64
N THR A 230 -6.33 5.94 -9.88
CA THR A 230 -7.31 6.03 -10.97
C THR A 230 -7.14 4.86 -11.94
N ASP A 231 -8.19 4.55 -12.70
CA ASP A 231 -8.23 3.41 -13.62
C ASP A 231 -6.96 3.27 -14.47
N GLN A 232 -6.35 2.09 -14.41
CA GLN A 232 -5.16 1.67 -15.16
C GLN A 232 -3.85 2.44 -14.86
N TYR A 233 -3.87 3.47 -14.01
CA TYR A 233 -2.66 4.24 -13.72
C TYR A 233 -1.59 3.42 -13.01
N VAL A 234 -1.98 2.70 -11.96
CA VAL A 234 -1.05 1.87 -11.18
C VAL A 234 -0.51 0.73 -12.02
N SER A 235 -1.37 0.11 -12.83
CA SER A 235 -0.95 -0.93 -13.78
C SER A 235 0.12 -0.43 -14.75
N GLY A 236 -0.03 0.81 -15.24
CA GLY A 236 0.96 1.48 -16.09
C GLY A 236 2.26 1.78 -15.34
N LEU A 237 2.20 2.36 -14.14
CA LEU A 237 3.37 2.72 -13.31
C LEU A 237 4.22 1.49 -12.97
N PHE A 238 3.59 0.35 -12.68
CA PHE A 238 4.29 -0.90 -12.36
C PHE A 238 4.60 -1.76 -13.58
N GLY A 239 4.19 -1.34 -14.79
CA GLY A 239 4.43 -2.08 -16.03
C GLY A 239 3.75 -3.45 -16.01
N ILE A 240 2.54 -3.57 -15.44
CA ILE A 240 1.80 -4.82 -15.36
C ILE A 240 1.31 -5.18 -16.77
N THR A 241 1.93 -6.19 -17.37
CA THR A 241 1.59 -6.71 -18.70
C THR A 241 0.91 -8.07 -18.64
N ALA A 242 1.07 -8.81 -17.54
CA ALA A 242 0.47 -10.11 -17.30
C ALA A 242 -0.54 -10.01 -16.16
N GLY A 243 -1.83 -10.13 -16.47
CA GLY A 243 -2.91 -9.95 -15.50
C GLY A 243 -3.42 -8.50 -15.43
N SER A 244 -4.16 -8.20 -14.37
CA SER A 244 -4.74 -6.89 -14.12
C SER A 244 -4.73 -6.55 -12.63
N PHE A 245 -4.66 -5.27 -12.33
CA PHE A 245 -4.87 -4.73 -11.00
C PHE A 245 -6.15 -3.88 -11.02
N ASP A 246 -7.11 -4.24 -10.16
CA ASP A 246 -8.31 -3.45 -9.96
C ASP A 246 -8.05 -2.37 -8.89
N GLU A 247 -7.90 -1.13 -9.31
CA GLU A 247 -7.62 0.00 -8.42
C GLU A 247 -8.81 0.35 -7.51
N THR A 248 -10.01 -0.09 -7.86
CA THR A 248 -11.24 0.11 -7.05
C THR A 248 -11.40 -0.97 -5.97
N GLY A 249 -11.22 -2.23 -6.34
CA GLY A 249 -11.34 -3.38 -5.45
C GLY A 249 -10.04 -3.82 -4.79
N GLU A 250 -8.91 -3.25 -5.19
CA GLU A 250 -7.57 -3.61 -4.69
C GLU A 250 -7.22 -5.09 -4.93
N ASP A 251 -7.87 -5.72 -5.94
CA ASP A 251 -7.68 -7.11 -6.29
C ASP A 251 -6.66 -7.26 -7.45
N LEU A 252 -5.80 -8.25 -7.32
CA LEU A 252 -4.92 -8.71 -8.39
C LEU A 252 -5.54 -9.93 -9.06
N GLU A 253 -5.67 -9.87 -10.38
CA GLU A 253 -6.10 -11.03 -11.16
C GLU A 253 -5.00 -11.43 -12.15
N LEU A 254 -4.77 -12.74 -12.26
CA LEU A 254 -3.84 -13.30 -13.23
C LEU A 254 -4.43 -13.21 -14.64
N GLU A 255 -3.58 -13.47 -15.64
CA GLU A 255 -4.01 -13.46 -17.02
C GLU A 255 -5.16 -14.46 -17.27
N LYS A 256 -6.15 -14.03 -18.06
CA LYS A 256 -7.28 -14.88 -18.43
C LYS A 256 -6.84 -16.04 -19.33
N PRO A 257 -7.51 -17.19 -19.25
CA PRO A 257 -7.25 -18.30 -20.15
C PRO A 257 -7.56 -17.94 -21.60
N ASP A 258 -6.69 -18.36 -22.53
CA ASP A 258 -6.89 -18.16 -23.95
C ASP A 258 -7.98 -19.05 -24.54
N GLY A 259 -8.63 -18.55 -25.58
CA GLY A 259 -9.58 -19.35 -26.37
C GLY A 259 -11.03 -18.90 -26.18
N ARG A 260 -11.93 -19.65 -26.87
CA ARG A 260 -13.38 -19.42 -26.76
C ARG A 260 -13.91 -19.97 -25.45
N ALA A 261 -14.91 -19.30 -24.89
CA ALA A 261 -15.58 -19.74 -23.67
C ALA A 261 -16.11 -21.19 -23.82
N ARG A 262 -15.74 -22.04 -22.88
CA ARG A 262 -16.21 -23.42 -22.77
C ARG A 262 -17.27 -23.58 -21.70
N ILE A 263 -17.22 -22.77 -20.68
CA ILE A 263 -18.15 -22.77 -19.55
C ILE A 263 -18.83 -21.42 -19.47
N PHE A 264 -20.12 -21.39 -19.21
CA PHE A 264 -20.84 -20.18 -18.86
C PHE A 264 -21.05 -20.14 -17.33
N VAL A 265 -20.78 -19.00 -16.68
CA VAL A 265 -20.95 -18.86 -15.23
C VAL A 265 -22.08 -17.86 -14.96
N ILE A 266 -23.15 -18.32 -14.31
CA ILE A 266 -24.22 -17.47 -13.78
C ILE A 266 -23.78 -17.02 -12.39
N ALA A 267 -23.40 -15.75 -12.26
CA ALA A 267 -22.80 -15.19 -11.05
C ALA A 267 -23.46 -13.85 -10.65
N GLY A 268 -22.96 -13.23 -9.62
CA GLY A 268 -23.36 -11.93 -9.11
C GLY A 268 -23.40 -11.91 -7.58
N GLY A 269 -23.39 -10.69 -6.99
CA GLY A 269 -23.40 -10.48 -5.55
C GLY A 269 -22.08 -10.89 -4.84
N GLY A 270 -20.97 -10.97 -5.57
CA GLY A 270 -19.67 -11.39 -5.04
C GLY A 270 -19.48 -12.90 -4.94
N LEU A 271 -20.41 -13.72 -5.41
CA LEU A 271 -20.36 -15.18 -5.30
C LEU A 271 -19.56 -15.84 -6.42
N GLY A 272 -19.43 -15.19 -7.59
CA GLY A 272 -18.80 -15.73 -8.79
C GLY A 272 -17.27 -15.78 -8.74
N ARG A 273 -16.62 -14.94 -7.96
CA ARG A 273 -15.14 -14.84 -7.90
C ARG A 273 -14.45 -16.18 -7.68
N LYS A 274 -15.03 -17.05 -6.84
CA LYS A 274 -14.48 -18.39 -6.56
C LYS A 274 -14.44 -19.25 -7.81
N SER A 275 -15.52 -19.30 -8.58
CA SER A 275 -15.62 -20.04 -9.82
C SER A 275 -14.74 -19.45 -10.91
N PHE A 276 -14.70 -18.13 -11.08
CA PHE A 276 -13.84 -17.44 -12.02
C PHE A 276 -12.36 -17.80 -11.79
N ARG A 277 -11.87 -17.63 -10.56
CA ARG A 277 -10.47 -17.97 -10.20
C ARG A 277 -10.20 -19.48 -10.29
N SER A 278 -11.21 -20.34 -10.06
CA SER A 278 -11.06 -21.77 -10.22
C SER A 278 -10.90 -22.17 -11.70
N LEU A 279 -11.72 -21.61 -12.59
CA LEU A 279 -11.64 -21.83 -14.02
C LEU A 279 -10.32 -21.28 -14.59
N GLN A 280 -9.92 -20.08 -14.19
CA GLN A 280 -8.65 -19.50 -14.56
C GLN A 280 -7.47 -20.40 -14.18
N ARG A 281 -7.39 -20.91 -12.94
CA ARG A 281 -6.32 -21.83 -12.52
C ARG A 281 -6.29 -23.15 -13.30
N LYS A 282 -7.44 -23.59 -13.81
CA LYS A 282 -7.54 -24.79 -14.65
C LYS A 282 -7.27 -24.52 -16.13
N GLY A 283 -7.01 -23.28 -16.51
CA GLY A 283 -6.84 -22.89 -17.91
C GLY A 283 -8.10 -23.05 -18.75
N ILE A 284 -9.29 -22.97 -18.13
CA ILE A 284 -10.58 -23.15 -18.83
C ILE A 284 -11.16 -21.75 -19.11
N PRO A 285 -11.24 -21.34 -20.39
CA PRO A 285 -11.86 -20.08 -20.75
C PRO A 285 -13.37 -20.13 -20.51
N PHE A 286 -13.94 -19.06 -19.98
CA PHE A 286 -15.34 -18.99 -19.61
C PHE A 286 -15.98 -17.67 -20.04
N ALA A 287 -17.29 -17.69 -20.22
CA ALA A 287 -18.13 -16.50 -20.31
C ALA A 287 -18.95 -16.37 -19.02
N THR A 288 -19.39 -15.16 -18.73
CA THR A 288 -20.22 -14.92 -17.54
C THR A 288 -21.24 -13.82 -17.80
N GLY A 289 -22.29 -13.82 -17.00
CA GLY A 289 -23.35 -12.79 -17.02
C GLY A 289 -24.66 -13.36 -16.48
N ILE A 290 -25.68 -12.55 -16.31
CA ILE A 290 -25.66 -11.07 -16.50
C ILE A 290 -25.20 -10.46 -15.19
N ILE A 291 -24.20 -9.58 -15.23
CA ILE A 291 -23.62 -8.94 -14.05
C ILE A 291 -23.75 -7.44 -14.20
N TYR A 292 -24.22 -6.73 -13.18
CA TYR A 292 -24.21 -5.29 -13.17
C TYR A 292 -22.79 -4.73 -13.05
N GLU A 293 -22.50 -3.60 -13.70
CA GLU A 293 -21.16 -2.96 -13.66
C GLU A 293 -20.73 -2.51 -12.25
N ASN A 294 -21.66 -2.35 -11.31
CA ASN A 294 -21.39 -2.07 -9.90
C ASN A 294 -21.44 -3.30 -9.00
N ASP A 295 -21.55 -4.51 -9.57
CA ASP A 295 -21.51 -5.76 -8.80
C ASP A 295 -20.08 -6.06 -8.33
N LEU A 296 -19.96 -6.66 -7.16
CA LEU A 296 -18.67 -7.08 -6.61
C LEU A 296 -17.92 -8.08 -7.50
N ASP A 297 -18.64 -8.88 -8.30
CA ASP A 297 -18.04 -9.83 -9.23
C ASP A 297 -17.53 -9.19 -10.53
N TYR A 298 -18.02 -7.98 -10.88
CA TYR A 298 -17.75 -7.36 -12.18
C TYR A 298 -16.25 -7.14 -12.49
N PRO A 299 -15.42 -6.61 -11.58
CA PRO A 299 -13.99 -6.43 -11.87
C PRO A 299 -13.27 -7.75 -12.19
N ALA A 300 -13.52 -8.80 -11.39
CA ALA A 300 -12.94 -10.11 -11.62
C ALA A 300 -13.48 -10.78 -12.91
N ALA A 301 -14.78 -10.61 -13.18
CA ALA A 301 -15.40 -11.10 -14.41
C ALA A 301 -14.77 -10.43 -15.65
N LYS A 302 -14.59 -9.10 -15.62
CA LYS A 302 -13.97 -8.33 -16.70
C LYS A 302 -12.50 -8.74 -16.94
N ALA A 303 -11.77 -9.05 -15.88
CA ALA A 303 -10.37 -9.44 -15.95
C ALA A 303 -10.18 -10.87 -16.44
N LEU A 304 -11.01 -11.83 -16.01
CA LEU A 304 -10.76 -13.26 -16.13
C LEU A 304 -11.62 -13.95 -17.20
N SER A 305 -12.76 -13.39 -17.59
CA SER A 305 -13.62 -14.03 -18.59
C SER A 305 -13.16 -13.76 -20.03
N ALA A 306 -13.46 -14.69 -20.93
CA ALA A 306 -13.31 -14.50 -22.36
C ALA A 306 -14.38 -13.53 -22.89
N GLU A 307 -15.61 -13.65 -22.37
CA GLU A 307 -16.74 -12.77 -22.67
C GLU A 307 -17.58 -12.51 -21.42
N ILE A 308 -18.07 -11.26 -21.28
CA ILE A 308 -18.96 -10.86 -20.21
C ILE A 308 -20.23 -10.21 -20.79
N VAL A 309 -21.39 -10.61 -20.26
CA VAL A 309 -22.65 -9.90 -20.50
C VAL A 309 -22.90 -9.02 -19.27
N SER A 310 -22.76 -7.71 -19.42
CA SER A 310 -22.95 -6.76 -18.32
C SER A 310 -24.13 -5.83 -18.58
N ALA A 311 -24.76 -5.43 -17.48
CA ALA A 311 -25.80 -4.39 -17.47
C ALA A 311 -25.28 -3.13 -16.77
N ARG A 312 -25.73 -1.97 -17.22
CA ARG A 312 -25.41 -0.70 -16.55
C ARG A 312 -25.95 -0.69 -15.14
N SER A 313 -25.21 -0.07 -14.24
CA SER A 313 -25.62 0.09 -12.84
C SER A 313 -27.00 0.71 -12.72
N PHE A 314 -27.89 0.06 -11.96
CA PHE A 314 -29.24 0.52 -11.67
C PHE A 314 -30.20 0.61 -12.88
N GLU A 315 -29.79 0.19 -14.06
CA GLU A 315 -30.66 0.12 -15.23
C GLU A 315 -31.35 -1.26 -15.33
N PRO A 316 -32.58 -1.33 -15.87
CA PRO A 316 -33.24 -2.61 -16.10
C PRO A 316 -32.45 -3.47 -17.10
N VAL A 317 -32.37 -4.76 -16.84
CA VAL A 317 -31.85 -5.74 -17.82
C VAL A 317 -32.89 -5.96 -18.90
N ASP A 318 -32.57 -5.65 -20.14
CA ASP A 318 -33.44 -5.84 -21.28
C ASP A 318 -33.41 -7.28 -21.83
N ASP A 319 -34.39 -7.62 -22.67
CA ASP A 319 -34.45 -8.96 -23.28
C ASP A 319 -33.28 -9.22 -24.25
N ALA A 320 -32.66 -8.19 -24.83
CA ALA A 320 -31.52 -8.35 -25.72
C ALA A 320 -30.30 -8.88 -24.97
N LEU A 321 -30.03 -8.40 -23.75
CA LEU A 321 -28.95 -8.92 -22.88
C LEU A 321 -29.23 -10.38 -22.47
N ILE A 322 -30.50 -10.71 -22.20
CA ILE A 322 -30.89 -12.07 -21.82
C ILE A 322 -30.67 -13.02 -23.02
N GLU A 323 -31.10 -12.64 -24.22
CA GLU A 323 -30.88 -13.49 -25.43
C GLU A 323 -29.38 -13.61 -25.73
N ARG A 324 -28.59 -12.54 -25.58
CA ARG A 324 -27.12 -12.62 -25.70
C ARG A 324 -26.50 -13.61 -24.72
N ALA A 325 -26.94 -13.63 -23.47
CA ALA A 325 -26.46 -14.58 -22.49
C ALA A 325 -26.85 -16.02 -22.84
N LYS A 326 -28.06 -16.26 -23.37
CA LYS A 326 -28.50 -17.59 -23.87
C LYS A 326 -27.65 -18.05 -25.03
N GLU A 327 -27.35 -17.19 -26.02
CA GLU A 327 -26.46 -17.53 -27.13
C GLU A 327 -25.08 -18.02 -26.62
N LEU A 328 -24.54 -17.36 -25.59
CA LEU A 328 -23.27 -17.79 -24.97
C LEU A 328 -23.42 -19.11 -24.22
N ILE A 329 -24.54 -19.33 -23.53
CA ILE A 329 -24.85 -20.63 -22.91
C ILE A 329 -24.88 -21.74 -23.99
N ASP A 330 -25.53 -21.47 -25.13
CA ASP A 330 -25.61 -22.45 -26.21
C ASP A 330 -24.25 -22.76 -26.84
N ALA A 331 -23.37 -21.79 -26.91
CA ALA A 331 -22.01 -21.95 -27.41
C ALA A 331 -21.06 -22.68 -26.43
N CYS A 332 -21.38 -22.73 -25.14
CA CYS A 332 -20.58 -23.36 -24.09
C CYS A 332 -20.91 -24.86 -23.95
N GLU A 333 -19.94 -25.63 -23.43
CA GLU A 333 -20.06 -27.05 -23.12
C GLU A 333 -20.92 -27.31 -21.86
N GLY A 334 -20.95 -26.35 -20.92
CA GLY A 334 -21.70 -26.47 -19.68
C GLY A 334 -21.86 -25.13 -18.98
N VAL A 335 -22.68 -25.12 -17.94
CA VAL A 335 -22.99 -23.96 -17.12
C VAL A 335 -22.65 -24.25 -15.65
N ILE A 336 -22.05 -23.27 -14.99
CA ILE A 336 -21.90 -23.24 -13.52
C ILE A 336 -22.81 -22.15 -13.00
N CYS A 337 -23.58 -22.46 -11.97
CA CYS A 337 -24.37 -21.47 -11.25
C CYS A 337 -23.88 -21.38 -9.81
N ASP A 338 -23.31 -20.24 -9.44
CA ASP A 338 -22.81 -19.98 -8.08
C ASP A 338 -23.91 -19.49 -7.14
N ARG A 339 -25.17 -19.49 -7.60
CA ARG A 339 -26.33 -18.98 -6.87
C ARG A 339 -27.33 -20.10 -6.63
N THR A 340 -27.88 -20.12 -5.43
CA THR A 340 -28.96 -21.03 -5.04
C THR A 340 -30.33 -20.35 -5.01
N GLU A 341 -30.33 -19.00 -4.89
CA GLU A 341 -31.55 -18.19 -4.82
C GLU A 341 -31.37 -16.92 -5.65
N PHE A 342 -32.46 -16.48 -6.27
CA PHE A 342 -32.50 -15.27 -7.11
C PHE A 342 -33.48 -14.29 -6.50
N GLY A 343 -33.00 -13.09 -6.15
CA GLY A 343 -33.82 -12.01 -5.62
C GLY A 343 -34.78 -11.41 -6.66
N THR A 344 -35.69 -10.57 -6.21
CA THR A 344 -36.71 -9.92 -7.08
C THR A 344 -36.06 -9.13 -8.23
N TYR A 345 -34.90 -8.54 -8.00
CA TYR A 345 -34.20 -7.72 -9.01
C TYR A 345 -33.24 -8.54 -9.88
N GLU A 346 -33.17 -9.85 -9.70
CA GLU A 346 -32.25 -10.75 -10.40
C GLU A 346 -32.99 -11.87 -11.16
N GLN A 347 -34.26 -11.64 -11.45
CA GLN A 347 -35.09 -12.62 -12.19
C GLN A 347 -34.53 -12.95 -13.60
N PHE A 348 -33.72 -12.05 -14.18
CA PHE A 348 -33.01 -12.36 -15.42
C PHE A 348 -32.03 -13.54 -15.24
N ASN A 349 -31.31 -13.63 -14.12
CA ASN A 349 -30.42 -14.74 -13.84
C ASN A 349 -31.19 -16.05 -13.49
N SER A 350 -32.38 -15.95 -12.86
CA SER A 350 -33.30 -17.08 -12.72
C SER A 350 -33.72 -17.65 -14.09
N ARG A 351 -34.08 -16.76 -15.03
CA ARG A 351 -34.41 -17.17 -16.42
C ARG A 351 -33.24 -17.85 -17.12
N LEU A 352 -32.01 -17.40 -16.93
CA LEU A 352 -30.81 -18.06 -17.47
C LEU A 352 -30.57 -19.44 -16.83
N TYR A 353 -30.79 -19.55 -15.52
CA TYR A 353 -30.68 -20.82 -14.81
C TYR A 353 -31.69 -21.84 -15.33
N GLU A 354 -32.96 -21.43 -15.42
CA GLU A 354 -34.03 -22.29 -15.97
C GLU A 354 -33.72 -22.73 -17.41
N TYR A 355 -33.19 -21.81 -18.23
CA TYR A 355 -32.75 -22.08 -19.58
C TYR A 355 -31.61 -23.13 -19.62
N ALA A 356 -30.60 -22.97 -18.77
CA ALA A 356 -29.48 -23.91 -18.66
C ALA A 356 -29.94 -25.31 -18.24
N VAL A 357 -30.89 -25.40 -17.30
CA VAL A 357 -31.53 -26.66 -16.92
C VAL A 357 -32.27 -27.29 -18.09
N SER A 358 -33.08 -26.49 -18.81
CA SER A 358 -33.88 -27.00 -19.95
C SER A 358 -33.04 -27.53 -21.12
N THR A 359 -31.81 -26.98 -21.29
CA THR A 359 -30.85 -27.38 -22.32
C THR A 359 -29.90 -28.51 -21.85
N GLY A 360 -30.00 -28.95 -20.60
CA GLY A 360 -29.16 -30.00 -20.01
C GLY A 360 -27.69 -29.62 -19.85
N LYS A 361 -27.40 -28.33 -19.70
CA LYS A 361 -26.02 -27.81 -19.57
C LYS A 361 -25.59 -27.44 -18.16
N LEU A 362 -26.51 -27.48 -17.18
CA LEU A 362 -26.21 -27.19 -15.77
C LEU A 362 -25.61 -28.41 -15.07
#